data_0e16ae83d830dac2d3da290d98dae0f6
#
_entry.id   0e16ae83d830dac2d3da290d98dae0f6
#
_cell.length_a   1.000
_cell.length_b   1.000
_cell.length_c   1.000
_cell.angle_alpha   90.00
_cell.angle_beta   90.00
_cell.angle_gamma   90.00
#
_symmetry.space_group_name_H-M   'P 1'
#
loop_
_entity.id
_entity.type
_entity.pdbx_description
1 polymer ?
#
loop_
_entity_poly.entity_id
_entity_poly.type
_entity_poly.pdbx_seq_one_letter_code
_entity_poly.pdbx_strand_id
1 'polypeptide(L)'
;MAERLYYKIGEVADMLGEEVSTIRFWSDTFSRYIKPERNAKGNRLFHPEDVDNLRLIHYLTRVEGLTLDGVERKMTENRDGLEHKRQIVEKLYGIRAQLTEIYESI
;
A
#
# COMPACT_ATOMS: atom_id res chain seq x y z
N MET A 1 -15.14 13.42 1.05
CA MET A 1 -15.26 12.53 2.20
C MET A 1 -13.91 12.41 2.89
N ALA A 2 -13.88 12.62 4.20
CA ALA A 2 -12.63 12.48 4.94
C ALA A 2 -12.18 11.02 4.92
N GLU A 3 -10.96 10.78 4.50
CA GLU A 3 -10.38 9.45 4.56
C GLU A 3 -10.11 9.08 6.01
N ARG A 4 -10.30 7.81 6.33
CA ARG A 4 -9.96 7.30 7.65
C ARG A 4 -8.44 7.19 7.76
N LEU A 5 -7.90 7.60 8.90
CA LEU A 5 -6.46 7.50 9.16
C LEU A 5 -6.04 6.05 9.45
N TYR A 6 -6.94 5.27 10.04
CA TYR A 6 -6.63 3.91 10.48
C TYR A 6 -7.80 2.97 10.26
N TYR A 7 -7.47 1.71 10.00
CA TYR A 7 -8.42 0.62 9.87
C TYR A 7 -8.04 -0.51 10.83
N LYS A 8 -9.04 -1.09 11.46
CA LYS A 8 -8.85 -2.27 12.31
C LYS A 8 -8.71 -3.50 11.43
N ILE A 9 -8.02 -4.53 11.94
CA ILE A 9 -7.79 -5.76 11.18
C ILE A 9 -9.07 -6.43 10.70
N GLY A 10 -10.13 -6.43 11.52
CA GLY A 10 -11.42 -6.98 11.12
C GLY A 10 -12.05 -6.23 9.97
N GLU A 11 -11.90 -4.90 9.94
CA GLU A 11 -12.40 -4.06 8.87
C GLU A 11 -11.65 -4.35 7.56
N VAL A 12 -10.33 -4.49 7.65
CA VAL A 12 -9.50 -4.81 6.48
C VAL A 12 -9.87 -6.19 5.93
N ALA A 13 -10.05 -7.17 6.81
CA ALA A 13 -10.47 -8.51 6.42
C ALA A 13 -11.82 -8.46 5.66
N ASP A 14 -12.78 -7.72 6.19
CA ASP A 14 -14.08 -7.56 5.54
C ASP A 14 -13.96 -6.88 4.18
N MET A 15 -13.16 -5.82 4.09
CA MET A 15 -12.94 -5.08 2.84
C MET A 15 -12.35 -5.96 1.74
N LEU A 16 -11.50 -6.91 2.10
CA LEU A 16 -10.81 -7.77 1.15
C LEU A 16 -11.49 -9.13 0.98
N GLY A 17 -12.50 -9.43 1.78
CA GLY A 17 -13.15 -10.73 1.74
C GLY A 17 -12.23 -11.85 2.21
N GLU A 18 -11.38 -11.58 3.19
CA GLU A 18 -10.41 -12.53 3.71
C GLU A 18 -10.61 -12.75 5.21
N GLU A 19 -10.04 -13.82 5.73
CA GLU A 19 -10.04 -14.10 7.16
C GLU A 19 -9.05 -13.17 7.88
N VAL A 20 -9.37 -12.82 9.14
CA VAL A 20 -8.48 -12.02 9.98
C VAL A 20 -7.10 -12.67 10.10
N SER A 21 -7.07 -14.00 10.25
CA SER A 21 -5.81 -14.75 10.34
C SER A 21 -4.95 -14.60 9.08
N THR A 22 -5.58 -14.53 7.92
CA THR A 22 -4.90 -14.32 6.64
C THR A 22 -4.28 -12.92 6.59
N ILE A 23 -5.01 -11.91 6.99
CA ILE A 23 -4.50 -10.53 7.02
C ILE A 23 -3.32 -10.43 7.99
N ARG A 24 -3.42 -11.06 9.16
CA ARG A 24 -2.34 -11.09 10.14
C ARG A 24 -1.11 -11.78 9.56
N PHE A 25 -1.29 -12.91 8.89
CA PHE A 25 -0.21 -13.66 8.24
C PHE A 25 0.49 -12.80 7.18
N TRP A 26 -0.27 -12.15 6.32
CA TRP A 26 0.30 -11.28 5.28
C TRP A 26 1.01 -10.07 5.88
N SER A 27 0.44 -9.48 6.91
CA SER A 27 1.05 -8.35 7.62
C SER A 27 2.42 -8.72 8.19
N ASP A 28 2.54 -9.92 8.76
CA ASP A 28 3.80 -10.41 9.32
C ASP A 28 4.79 -10.83 8.22
N THR A 29 4.30 -11.53 7.20
CA THR A 29 5.13 -12.02 6.09
C THR A 29 5.70 -10.87 5.27
N PHE A 30 4.89 -9.85 5.01
CA PHE A 30 5.27 -8.71 4.18
C PHE A 30 5.52 -7.45 5.02
N SER A 31 6.18 -7.63 6.15
CA SER A 31 6.43 -6.53 7.11
C SER A 31 7.26 -5.38 6.56
N ARG A 32 7.95 -5.58 5.43
CA ARG A 32 8.66 -4.49 4.74
C ARG A 32 7.70 -3.48 4.15
N TYR A 33 6.48 -3.92 3.80
CA TYR A 33 5.48 -3.10 3.09
C TYR A 33 4.25 -2.80 3.94
N ILE A 34 3.97 -3.64 4.94
CA ILE A 34 2.79 -3.52 5.81
C ILE A 34 3.30 -3.19 7.21
N LYS A 35 3.10 -1.96 7.64
CA LYS A 35 3.64 -1.46 8.91
C LYS A 35 2.55 -0.83 9.76
N PRO A 36 1.62 -1.65 10.28
CA PRO A 36 0.55 -1.12 11.12
C PRO A 36 1.10 -0.60 12.45
N GLU A 37 0.41 0.36 13.01
CA GLU A 37 0.67 0.80 14.36
C GLU A 37 -0.13 -0.08 15.31
N ARG A 38 0.23 -0.06 16.59
CA ARG A 38 -0.52 -0.76 17.62
C ARG A 38 -1.11 0.25 18.60
N ASN A 39 -2.37 0.03 18.98
CA ASN A 39 -3.00 0.86 19.99
C ASN A 39 -2.59 0.39 21.39
N ALA A 40 -3.10 1.05 22.43
CA ALA A 40 -2.78 0.74 23.82
C ALA A 40 -3.15 -0.70 24.21
N LYS A 41 -4.14 -1.30 23.51
CA LYS A 41 -4.56 -2.68 23.76
C LYS A 41 -3.75 -3.70 22.96
N GLY A 42 -2.78 -3.25 22.15
CA GLY A 42 -1.97 -4.12 21.32
C GLY A 42 -2.61 -4.52 20.01
N ASN A 43 -3.76 -3.95 19.64
CA ASN A 43 -4.41 -4.22 18.38
C ASN A 43 -3.74 -3.47 17.24
N ARG A 44 -3.68 -4.10 16.05
CA ARG A 44 -3.08 -3.50 14.86
C ARG A 44 -4.00 -2.45 14.26
N LEU A 45 -3.44 -1.32 13.90
CA LEU A 45 -4.12 -0.24 13.21
C LEU A 45 -3.42 -0.02 11.87
N PHE A 46 -4.12 -0.32 10.79
CA PHE A 46 -3.55 -0.26 9.45
C PHE A 46 -3.79 1.11 8.83
N HIS A 47 -2.74 1.68 8.26
CA HIS A 47 -2.83 2.92 7.49
C HIS A 47 -3.49 2.64 6.14
N PRO A 48 -4.06 3.65 5.48
CA PRO A 48 -4.58 3.49 4.10
C PRO A 48 -3.57 2.88 3.15
N GLU A 49 -2.30 3.26 3.27
CA GLU A 49 -1.22 2.70 2.46
C GLU A 49 -1.04 1.20 2.71
N ASP A 50 -1.14 0.77 3.96
CA ASP A 50 -1.10 -0.64 4.32
C ASP A 50 -2.25 -1.41 3.68
N VAL A 51 -3.44 -0.81 3.68
CA VAL A 51 -4.63 -1.41 3.07
C VAL A 51 -4.44 -1.58 1.56
N ASP A 52 -3.87 -0.58 0.90
CA ASP A 52 -3.57 -0.64 -0.53
C ASP A 52 -2.58 -1.76 -0.84
N ASN A 53 -1.54 -1.89 -0.02
CA ASN A 53 -0.56 -2.96 -0.17
C ASN A 53 -1.17 -4.34 0.09
N LEU A 54 -2.06 -4.45 1.06
CA LEU A 54 -2.78 -5.69 1.32
C LEU A 54 -3.73 -6.05 0.17
N ARG A 55 -4.35 -5.07 -0.47
CA ARG A 55 -5.16 -5.30 -1.67
C ARG A 55 -4.32 -5.86 -2.80
N LEU A 56 -3.13 -5.33 -2.99
CA LEU A 56 -2.22 -5.81 -4.01
C LEU A 56 -1.79 -7.25 -3.71
N ILE A 57 -1.45 -7.54 -2.47
CA ILE A 57 -1.10 -8.90 -2.03
C ILE A 57 -2.27 -9.86 -2.27
N HIS A 58 -3.47 -9.44 -1.93
CA HIS A 58 -4.69 -10.21 -2.15
C HIS A 58 -4.86 -10.54 -3.65
N TYR A 59 -4.74 -9.53 -4.49
CA TYR A 59 -4.85 -9.69 -5.95
C TYR A 59 -3.79 -10.65 -6.48
N LEU A 60 -2.53 -10.44 -6.13
CA LEU A 60 -1.43 -11.28 -6.61
C LEU A 60 -1.56 -12.72 -6.14
N THR A 61 -2.07 -12.93 -4.94
CA THR A 61 -2.24 -14.26 -4.37
C THR A 61 -3.47 -14.98 -4.93
N ARG A 62 -4.62 -14.31 -4.92
CA ARG A 62 -5.90 -14.94 -5.23
C ARG A 62 -6.26 -14.92 -6.71
N VAL A 63 -5.90 -13.86 -7.41
CA VAL A 63 -6.25 -13.71 -8.84
C VAL A 63 -5.12 -14.24 -9.71
N GLU A 64 -3.88 -13.81 -9.47
CA GLU A 64 -2.73 -14.26 -10.25
C GLU A 64 -2.10 -15.56 -9.75
N GLY A 65 -2.43 -16.00 -8.55
CA GLY A 65 -1.97 -17.28 -8.01
C GLY A 65 -0.48 -17.35 -7.73
N LEU A 66 0.15 -16.22 -7.43
CA LEU A 66 1.58 -16.19 -7.17
C LEU A 66 1.92 -16.83 -5.81
N THR A 67 3.12 -17.39 -5.73
CA THR A 67 3.70 -17.84 -4.45
C THR A 67 4.07 -16.63 -3.60
N LEU A 68 4.35 -16.87 -2.32
CA LEU A 68 4.78 -15.78 -1.41
C LEU A 68 6.04 -15.09 -1.94
N ASP A 69 7.00 -15.86 -2.47
CA ASP A 69 8.21 -15.29 -3.07
C ASP A 69 7.90 -14.45 -4.30
N GLY A 70 6.95 -14.91 -5.12
CA GLY A 70 6.49 -14.18 -6.30
C GLY A 70 5.81 -12.88 -5.92
N VAL A 71 4.99 -12.89 -4.87
CA VAL A 71 4.34 -11.69 -4.34
C VAL A 71 5.40 -10.70 -3.83
N GLU A 72 6.35 -11.18 -3.04
CA GLU A 72 7.45 -10.35 -2.52
C GLU A 72 8.21 -9.67 -3.65
N ARG A 73 8.49 -10.41 -4.70
CA ARG A 73 9.19 -9.90 -5.87
C ARG A 73 8.40 -8.80 -6.58
N LYS A 74 7.10 -9.02 -6.75
CA LYS A 74 6.22 -8.02 -7.36
C LYS A 74 6.07 -6.77 -6.51
N MET A 75 6.00 -6.93 -5.20
CA MET A 75 5.93 -5.79 -4.28
C MET A 75 7.20 -4.95 -4.36
N THR A 76 8.36 -5.59 -4.42
CA THR A 76 9.65 -4.90 -4.56
C THR A 76 9.73 -4.14 -5.88
N GLU A 77 9.36 -4.78 -6.98
CA GLU A 77 9.33 -4.15 -8.31
C GLU A 77 8.40 -2.94 -8.32
N ASN A 78 7.21 -3.08 -7.74
CA ASN A 78 6.22 -2.01 -7.70
C ASN A 78 6.73 -0.82 -6.89
N ARG A 79 7.36 -1.08 -5.75
CA ARG A 79 7.94 -0.05 -4.90
C ARG A 79 9.07 0.69 -5.61
N ASP A 80 9.98 -0.05 -6.23
CA ASP A 80 11.12 0.51 -6.96
C ASP A 80 10.65 1.32 -8.16
N GLY A 81 9.63 0.83 -8.86
CA GLY A 81 9.03 1.53 -9.99
C GLY A 81 8.38 2.85 -9.58
N LEU A 82 7.65 2.85 -8.48
CA LEU A 82 7.03 4.07 -7.94
C LEU A 82 8.08 5.06 -7.48
N GLU A 83 9.11 4.61 -6.80
CA GLU A 83 10.22 5.46 -6.35
C GLU A 83 10.95 6.08 -7.52
N HIS A 84 11.20 5.28 -8.55
CA HIS A 84 11.85 5.77 -9.77
C HIS A 84 11.01 6.84 -10.47
N LYS A 85 9.70 6.61 -10.61
CA LYS A 85 8.77 7.59 -11.18
C LYS A 85 8.73 8.87 -10.35
N ARG A 86 8.73 8.73 -9.05
CA ARG A 86 8.75 9.84 -8.12
C ARG A 86 10.01 10.70 -8.29
N GLN A 87 11.17 10.07 -8.40
CA GLN A 87 12.44 10.76 -8.62
C GLN A 87 12.47 11.50 -9.95
N ILE A 88 11.94 10.89 -11.00
CA ILE A 88 11.83 11.53 -12.32
C ILE A 88 10.93 12.74 -12.25
N VAL A 89 9.79 12.60 -11.61
CA VAL A 89 8.81 13.68 -11.42
C VAL A 89 9.44 14.83 -10.65
N GLU A 90 10.18 14.54 -9.59
CA GLU A 90 10.87 15.56 -8.81
C GLU A 90 11.94 16.28 -9.60
N LYS A 91 12.68 15.58 -10.46
CA LYS A 91 13.67 16.18 -11.35
C LYS A 91 13.04 17.06 -12.41
N LEU A 92 11.96 16.58 -13.02
CA LEU A 92 11.18 17.35 -13.98
C LEU A 92 10.56 18.58 -13.30
N TYR A 93 10.18 18.44 -12.08
CA TYR A 93 9.63 19.50 -11.23
C TYR A 93 10.69 20.27 -10.44
N GLY A 94 11.96 20.25 -10.84
CA GLY A 94 12.86 21.35 -10.54
C GLY A 94 12.38 22.64 -11.21
N ILE A 95 11.43 22.48 -12.18
CA ILE A 95 10.60 23.53 -12.77
C ILE A 95 9.11 23.34 -12.38
N ARG A 96 8.89 22.82 -11.24
CA ARG A 96 7.61 22.34 -10.73
C ARG A 96 6.49 23.38 -10.73
N ALA A 97 6.80 24.56 -10.23
CA ALA A 97 5.83 25.64 -10.15
C ALA A 97 5.36 26.08 -11.54
N GLN A 98 6.27 26.08 -12.52
CA GLN A 98 5.96 26.46 -13.90
C GLN A 98 5.01 25.46 -14.56
N LEU A 99 5.24 24.18 -14.35
CA LEU A 99 4.37 23.14 -14.90
C LEU A 99 2.97 23.19 -14.29
N THR A 100 2.90 23.42 -12.99
CA THR A 100 1.62 23.58 -12.29
C THR A 100 0.86 24.77 -12.83
N GLU A 101 1.53 25.91 -13.01
CA GLU A 101 0.93 27.11 -13.58
C GLU A 101 0.40 26.88 -14.98
N ILE A 102 1.15 26.17 -15.82
CA ILE A 102 0.72 25.83 -17.18
C ILE A 102 -0.56 25.01 -17.15
N TYR A 103 -0.61 24.00 -16.30
CA TYR A 103 -1.81 23.18 -16.15
C TYR A 103 -3.00 23.95 -15.62
N GLU A 104 -2.79 24.80 -14.65
CA GLU A 104 -3.86 25.61 -14.07
C GLU A 104 -4.35 26.70 -15.00
N SER A 105 -3.51 27.21 -15.89
CA SER A 105 -3.87 28.25 -16.84
C SER A 105 -4.56 27.74 -18.11
N ILE A 106 -4.60 26.45 -18.29
CA ILE A 106 -5.32 25.79 -19.36
C ILE A 106 -6.72 25.39 -18.89
#